data_4bee7ff41596a0a9e15499e7a1fec9b7
#
_entry.id   4bee7ff41596a0a9e15499e7a1fec9b7
#
_cell.length_a   1.000
_cell.length_b   1.000
_cell.length_c   1.000
_cell.angle_alpha   90.00
_cell.angle_beta   90.00
_cell.angle_gamma   90.00
#
_symmetry.space_group_name_H-M   'P 1'
#
loop_
_entity.id
_entity.type
_entity.pdbx_description
1 polymer ?
#
loop_
_entity_poly.entity_id
_entity_poly.type
_entity_poly.pdbx_seq_one_letter_code
_entity_poly.pdbx_strand_id
1 'polypeptide(L)'
;MTEQTKRSIIATALLTGVAVLVAPAVAPADSPARVVRPGTSLGLCTITAAGHDAAGNAVALTAGHCMFSPGQSVVAPAIGRIGHYASWTSKWALLQSDSTSDWAVIALSPGIGISKVAPNGAVIDHFGAAPAPGSRLDKYGSTTRSTNGRVDSVTDNVIHTSVPSLNGDSGGPAYQGTGLVGIDSQINPTTPDGPFWFSGIEGVLAEINSRPGIVGYGFRLG
;
A
#
# COMPACT_ATOMS: atom_id res chain seq x y z
N MET A 1 35.96 71.74 67.53
CA MET A 1 35.72 71.66 66.08
C MET A 1 36.41 70.37 65.61
N THR A 2 35.65 69.29 65.55
CA THR A 2 36.14 67.94 65.17
C THR A 2 35.39 67.45 63.94
N GLU A 3 36.15 67.28 62.86
CA GLU A 3 35.70 66.83 61.55
C GLU A 3 35.59 65.30 61.59
N GLN A 4 34.39 64.76 61.31
CA GLN A 4 34.16 63.33 61.21
C GLN A 4 34.30 62.88 59.73
N THR A 5 35.31 62.09 59.50
CA THR A 5 35.55 61.46 58.21
C THR A 5 34.60 60.28 57.97
N LYS A 6 33.70 60.38 57.02
CA LYS A 6 32.81 59.27 56.59
C LYS A 6 33.60 58.32 55.69
N ARG A 7 33.79 57.09 56.11
CA ARG A 7 34.31 56.00 55.28
C ARG A 7 33.13 55.34 54.54
N SER A 8 33.16 55.46 53.22
CA SER A 8 32.26 54.71 52.35
C SER A 8 32.80 53.28 52.17
N ILE A 9 31.93 52.29 52.49
CA ILE A 9 32.20 50.88 52.21
C ILE A 9 31.56 50.55 50.87
N ILE A 10 32.37 50.24 49.88
CA ILE A 10 31.91 49.73 48.58
C ILE A 10 31.76 48.19 48.73
N ALA A 11 30.51 47.70 48.71
CA ALA A 11 30.22 46.27 48.63
C ALA A 11 30.26 45.81 47.19
N THR A 12 31.27 44.98 46.87
CA THR A 12 31.38 44.33 45.57
C THR A 12 30.50 43.08 45.58
N ALA A 13 29.42 43.14 44.82
CA ALA A 13 28.56 41.93 44.60
C ALA A 13 29.17 41.03 43.52
N LEU A 14 29.61 39.85 43.89
CA LEU A 14 29.98 38.78 42.92
C LEU A 14 28.71 38.14 42.34
N LEU A 15 28.42 38.40 41.10
CA LEU A 15 27.42 37.65 40.29
C LEU A 15 28.05 36.33 39.83
N THR A 16 27.72 35.22 40.49
CA THR A 16 28.02 33.88 40.02
C THR A 16 27.00 33.52 38.93
N GLY A 17 27.39 33.63 37.65
CA GLY A 17 26.59 33.18 36.53
C GLY A 17 26.57 31.64 36.44
N VAL A 18 25.40 31.04 36.67
CA VAL A 18 25.18 29.61 36.39
C VAL A 18 25.02 29.45 34.88
N ALA A 19 26.00 28.87 34.22
CA ALA A 19 25.90 28.47 32.81
C ALA A 19 25.02 27.23 32.72
N VAL A 20 23.78 27.39 32.22
CA VAL A 20 22.90 26.29 31.89
C VAL A 20 23.39 25.69 30.57
N LEU A 21 24.05 24.54 30.65
CA LEU A 21 24.38 23.73 29.48
C LEU A 21 23.08 23.14 28.91
N VAL A 22 22.53 23.76 27.86
CA VAL A 22 21.46 23.18 27.05
C VAL A 22 22.11 22.07 26.21
N ALA A 23 21.88 20.80 26.60
CA ALA A 23 22.26 19.67 25.79
C ALA A 23 21.51 19.76 24.43
N PRO A 24 22.17 19.53 23.29
CA PRO A 24 21.47 19.48 22.01
C PRO A 24 20.42 18.37 22.09
N ALA A 25 19.17 18.69 21.74
CA ALA A 25 18.11 17.71 21.61
C ALA A 25 18.55 16.68 20.56
N VAL A 26 18.75 15.43 20.99
CA VAL A 26 18.99 14.32 20.06
C VAL A 26 17.71 14.20 19.24
N ALA A 27 17.82 14.47 17.93
CA ALA A 27 16.71 14.23 17.00
C ALA A 27 16.29 12.75 17.15
N PRO A 28 14.98 12.45 17.21
CA PRO A 28 14.52 11.07 17.27
C PRO A 28 15.12 10.33 16.08
N ALA A 29 15.73 9.16 16.32
CA ALA A 29 16.20 8.27 15.26
C ALA A 29 15.07 8.08 14.25
N ASP A 30 15.34 8.29 12.96
CA ASP A 30 14.37 8.15 11.88
C ASP A 30 13.68 6.80 12.03
N SER A 31 12.40 6.82 12.36
CA SER A 31 11.58 5.62 12.33
C SER A 31 11.64 5.06 10.91
N PRO A 32 11.83 3.73 10.73
CA PRO A 32 11.90 3.16 9.39
C PRO A 32 10.72 3.64 8.56
N ALA A 33 11.01 4.11 7.36
CA ALA A 33 10.02 4.71 6.49
C ALA A 33 8.82 3.76 6.33
N ARG A 34 7.64 4.19 6.77
CA ARG A 34 6.39 3.42 6.66
C ARG A 34 5.90 3.52 5.22
N VAL A 35 6.35 2.61 4.36
CA VAL A 35 6.09 2.67 2.91
C VAL A 35 5.23 1.50 2.47
N VAL A 36 4.13 1.79 1.78
CA VAL A 36 3.29 0.83 1.08
C VAL A 36 3.72 0.76 -0.38
N ARG A 37 3.83 -0.46 -0.90
CA ARG A 37 4.30 -0.76 -2.27
C ARG A 37 3.59 -1.99 -2.84
N PRO A 38 3.66 -2.24 -4.15
CA PRO A 38 3.21 -3.50 -4.72
C PRO A 38 3.84 -4.67 -3.96
N GLY A 39 3.04 -5.66 -3.56
CA GLY A 39 3.52 -6.81 -2.80
C GLY A 39 3.64 -6.60 -1.29
N THR A 40 3.24 -5.45 -0.72
CA THR A 40 3.17 -5.27 0.75
C THR A 40 2.16 -6.27 1.33
N SER A 41 2.61 -7.06 2.33
CA SER A 41 1.75 -8.03 3.01
C SER A 41 0.73 -7.36 3.92
N LEU A 42 -0.51 -7.83 3.87
CA LEU A 42 -1.60 -7.51 4.80
C LEU A 42 -1.89 -8.69 5.77
N GLY A 43 -0.98 -9.65 5.87
CA GLY A 43 -1.17 -10.92 6.58
C GLY A 43 -1.81 -11.96 5.68
N LEU A 44 -3.13 -11.92 5.54
CA LEU A 44 -3.89 -12.86 4.70
C LEU A 44 -4.04 -12.40 3.23
N CYS A 45 -3.54 -11.23 2.90
CA CYS A 45 -3.63 -10.60 1.58
C CYS A 45 -2.38 -9.79 1.26
N THR A 46 -2.35 -9.23 0.05
CA THR A 46 -1.22 -8.48 -0.51
C THR A 46 -1.73 -7.19 -1.15
N ILE A 47 -0.96 -6.11 -1.10
CA ILE A 47 -1.22 -4.87 -1.84
C ILE A 47 -0.87 -5.05 -3.32
N THR A 48 -1.79 -4.66 -4.20
CA THR A 48 -1.57 -4.63 -5.65
C THR A 48 -0.64 -3.49 -6.05
N ALA A 49 -1.01 -2.29 -5.68
CA ALA A 49 -0.28 -1.06 -5.99
C ALA A 49 -0.74 0.07 -5.05
N ALA A 50 0.05 1.12 -4.95
CA ALA A 50 -0.32 2.32 -4.23
C ALA A 50 -0.13 3.56 -5.12
N GLY A 51 -0.85 4.64 -4.82
CA GLY A 51 -0.84 5.86 -5.60
C GLY A 51 -1.80 6.89 -5.05
N HIS A 52 -2.39 7.70 -5.94
CA HIS A 52 -3.30 8.76 -5.56
C HIS A 52 -4.58 8.69 -6.38
N ASP A 53 -5.70 9.04 -5.78
CA ASP A 53 -6.97 9.24 -6.48
C ASP A 53 -7.08 10.65 -7.10
N ALA A 54 -8.18 10.93 -7.79
CA ALA A 54 -8.41 12.23 -8.44
C ALA A 54 -8.52 13.39 -7.43
N ALA A 55 -8.89 13.11 -6.18
CA ALA A 55 -8.93 14.10 -5.10
C ALA A 55 -7.58 14.33 -4.42
N GLY A 56 -6.53 13.58 -4.83
CA GLY A 56 -5.19 13.64 -4.26
C GLY A 56 -5.02 12.82 -2.98
N ASN A 57 -6.00 12.00 -2.61
CA ASN A 57 -5.85 11.10 -1.47
C ASN A 57 -4.84 10.00 -1.79
N ALA A 58 -3.95 9.71 -0.85
CA ALA A 58 -3.07 8.55 -0.94
C ALA A 58 -3.88 7.27 -0.74
N VAL A 59 -3.83 6.36 -1.70
CA VAL A 59 -4.64 5.12 -1.70
C VAL A 59 -3.82 3.92 -2.14
N ALA A 60 -4.29 2.71 -1.78
CA ALA A 60 -3.73 1.46 -2.28
C ALA A 60 -4.85 0.53 -2.76
N LEU A 61 -4.53 -0.30 -3.76
CA LEU A 61 -5.42 -1.35 -4.27
C LEU A 61 -5.06 -2.70 -3.65
N THR A 62 -6.07 -3.53 -3.46
CA THR A 62 -5.98 -4.96 -3.11
C THR A 62 -7.21 -5.69 -3.64
N ALA A 63 -7.33 -6.99 -3.42
CA ALA A 63 -8.54 -7.73 -3.77
C ALA A 63 -9.72 -7.37 -2.86
N GLY A 64 -10.92 -7.38 -3.40
CA GLY A 64 -12.16 -7.05 -2.69
C GLY A 64 -12.49 -8.03 -1.57
N HIS A 65 -12.25 -9.33 -1.80
CA HIS A 65 -12.47 -10.36 -0.79
C HIS A 65 -11.52 -10.25 0.43
N CYS A 66 -10.49 -9.42 0.36
CA CYS A 66 -9.62 -9.11 1.50
C CYS A 66 -10.29 -8.21 2.55
N MET A 67 -11.40 -7.59 2.20
CA MET A 67 -12.18 -6.75 3.10
C MET A 67 -13.24 -7.59 3.81
N PHE A 68 -13.21 -7.62 5.14
CA PHE A 68 -14.22 -8.31 5.96
C PHE A 68 -15.38 -7.40 6.37
N SER A 69 -15.14 -6.09 6.46
CA SER A 69 -16.18 -5.11 6.75
C SER A 69 -15.81 -3.70 6.24
N PRO A 70 -16.82 -2.91 5.83
CA PRO A 70 -16.63 -1.51 5.44
C PRO A 70 -15.95 -0.69 6.55
N GLY A 71 -14.98 0.16 6.19
CA GLY A 71 -14.25 1.00 7.14
C GLY A 71 -13.28 0.27 8.05
N GLN A 72 -13.13 -1.04 7.90
CA GLN A 72 -12.19 -1.83 8.69
C GLN A 72 -10.76 -1.27 8.56
N SER A 73 -10.07 -1.16 9.71
CA SER A 73 -8.65 -0.79 9.74
C SER A 73 -7.80 -1.84 9.05
N VAL A 74 -6.84 -1.38 8.25
CA VAL A 74 -5.87 -2.23 7.55
C VAL A 74 -4.53 -2.14 8.23
N VAL A 75 -3.97 -3.30 8.55
CA VAL A 75 -2.67 -3.45 9.20
C VAL A 75 -1.75 -4.26 8.28
N ALA A 76 -0.58 -3.71 7.97
CA ALA A 76 0.50 -4.43 7.34
C ALA A 76 1.48 -4.86 8.43
N PRO A 77 1.76 -6.17 8.63
CA PRO A 77 2.53 -6.66 9.78
C PRO A 77 3.90 -5.98 9.97
N ALA A 78 4.58 -5.63 8.88
CA ALA A 78 5.89 -4.97 8.93
C ALA A 78 5.83 -3.44 9.13
N ILE A 79 4.64 -2.81 8.97
CA ILE A 79 4.48 -1.35 8.93
C ILE A 79 3.59 -0.86 10.09
N GLY A 80 2.70 -1.73 10.58
CA GLY A 80 1.61 -1.38 11.47
C GLY A 80 0.36 -0.95 10.70
N ARG A 81 -0.52 -0.18 11.34
CA ARG A 81 -1.76 0.32 10.71
C ARG A 81 -1.41 1.25 9.54
N ILE A 82 -1.91 0.93 8.35
CA ILE A 82 -1.66 1.69 7.13
C ILE A 82 -2.86 2.52 6.65
N GLY A 83 -4.08 2.22 7.09
CA GLY A 83 -5.28 2.89 6.64
C GLY A 83 -6.56 2.15 7.00
N HIS A 84 -7.58 2.29 6.14
CA HIS A 84 -8.85 1.58 6.25
C HIS A 84 -9.44 1.32 4.86
N TYR A 85 -10.28 0.27 4.72
CA TYR A 85 -11.02 0.02 3.49
C TYR A 85 -12.06 1.12 3.26
N ALA A 86 -11.99 1.79 2.11
CA ALA A 86 -12.81 2.95 1.79
C ALA A 86 -13.81 2.71 0.66
N SER A 87 -13.45 1.91 -0.33
CA SER A 87 -14.34 1.52 -1.42
C SER A 87 -13.98 0.13 -1.93
N TRP A 88 -14.93 -0.55 -2.59
CA TRP A 88 -14.75 -1.93 -3.05
C TRP A 88 -15.75 -2.26 -4.15
N THR A 89 -15.57 -3.41 -4.80
CA THR A 89 -16.54 -3.93 -5.76
C THR A 89 -17.93 -4.07 -5.13
N SER A 90 -18.97 -3.85 -5.91
CA SER A 90 -20.37 -3.97 -5.46
C SER A 90 -20.78 -5.41 -5.09
N LYS A 91 -20.01 -6.39 -5.53
CA LYS A 91 -20.25 -7.80 -5.23
C LYS A 91 -19.35 -8.22 -4.09
N TRP A 92 -19.94 -8.70 -3.01
CA TRP A 92 -19.20 -9.25 -1.87
C TRP A 92 -18.58 -10.60 -2.29
N ALA A 93 -17.33 -10.58 -2.67
CA ALA A 93 -16.66 -11.64 -3.42
C ALA A 93 -16.40 -12.93 -2.63
N LEU A 94 -16.62 -12.96 -1.32
CA LEU A 94 -16.41 -14.18 -0.51
C LEU A 94 -17.34 -15.35 -0.89
N LEU A 95 -18.40 -15.11 -1.66
CA LEU A 95 -19.42 -16.11 -1.97
C LEU A 95 -19.82 -16.21 -3.46
N GLN A 96 -19.18 -15.46 -4.37
CA GLN A 96 -19.52 -15.52 -5.79
C GLN A 96 -18.29 -15.82 -6.64
N SER A 97 -18.23 -17.06 -7.13
CA SER A 97 -17.22 -17.56 -8.09
C SER A 97 -17.23 -16.83 -9.45
N ASP A 98 -18.19 -15.92 -9.66
CA ASP A 98 -18.46 -15.26 -10.95
C ASP A 98 -18.12 -13.76 -10.94
N SER A 99 -17.35 -13.28 -9.95
CA SER A 99 -16.97 -11.88 -9.93
C SER A 99 -15.88 -11.60 -10.97
N THR A 100 -16.26 -10.96 -12.06
CA THR A 100 -15.34 -10.46 -13.09
C THR A 100 -14.47 -9.29 -12.59
N SER A 101 -14.69 -8.83 -11.35
CA SER A 101 -14.03 -7.68 -10.75
C SER A 101 -13.98 -7.83 -9.24
N ASP A 102 -12.79 -8.08 -8.71
CA ASP A 102 -12.53 -8.31 -7.28
C ASP A 102 -11.48 -7.31 -6.80
N TRP A 103 -11.93 -6.16 -6.31
CA TRP A 103 -11.04 -5.09 -5.87
C TRP A 103 -11.54 -4.37 -4.62
N ALA A 104 -10.60 -3.86 -3.85
CA ALA A 104 -10.85 -2.89 -2.79
C ALA A 104 -9.80 -1.79 -2.80
N VAL A 105 -10.20 -0.60 -2.39
CA VAL A 105 -9.35 0.57 -2.19
C VAL A 105 -9.17 0.80 -0.70
N ILE A 106 -7.94 0.96 -0.28
CA ILE A 106 -7.54 1.35 1.06
C ILE A 106 -7.19 2.83 1.04
N ALA A 107 -7.90 3.66 1.82
CA ALA A 107 -7.46 5.02 2.11
C ALA A 107 -6.27 4.95 3.05
N LEU A 108 -5.10 5.43 2.62
CA LEU A 108 -3.89 5.40 3.41
C LEU A 108 -3.90 6.49 4.49
N SER A 109 -3.39 6.17 5.66
CA SER A 109 -3.26 7.13 6.76
C SER A 109 -2.16 8.15 6.48
N PRO A 110 -2.25 9.39 7.03
CA PRO A 110 -1.17 10.36 6.94
C PRO A 110 0.17 9.78 7.41
N GLY A 111 1.26 10.14 6.72
CA GLY A 111 2.61 9.67 7.03
C GLY A 111 2.94 8.27 6.48
N ILE A 112 2.04 7.65 5.70
CA ILE A 112 2.36 6.45 4.91
C ILE A 112 2.95 6.89 3.57
N GLY A 113 4.20 6.51 3.31
CA GLY A 113 4.84 6.71 2.01
C GLY A 113 4.35 5.70 0.97
N ILE A 114 4.53 6.04 -0.30
CA ILE A 114 4.17 5.22 -1.45
C ILE A 114 5.43 4.90 -2.26
N SER A 115 5.53 3.69 -2.79
CA SER A 115 6.58 3.28 -3.72
C SER A 115 5.99 2.39 -4.81
N LYS A 116 6.50 2.51 -6.01
CA LYS A 116 6.19 1.65 -7.16
C LYS A 116 7.12 0.44 -7.30
N VAL A 117 8.08 0.29 -6.39
CA VAL A 117 9.06 -0.80 -6.44
C VAL A 117 8.64 -1.92 -5.51
N ALA A 118 8.31 -3.09 -6.06
CA ALA A 118 7.99 -4.30 -5.32
C ALA A 118 9.23 -4.84 -4.56
N PRO A 119 9.05 -5.74 -3.55
CA PRO A 119 10.16 -6.28 -2.78
C PRO A 119 11.20 -7.07 -3.59
N ASN A 120 10.83 -7.58 -4.75
CA ASN A 120 11.74 -8.28 -5.69
C ASN A 120 12.48 -7.33 -6.65
N GLY A 121 12.31 -6.02 -6.50
CA GLY A 121 12.92 -5.00 -7.36
C GLY A 121 12.12 -4.68 -8.63
N ALA A 122 11.00 -5.37 -8.91
CA ALA A 122 10.15 -5.05 -10.04
C ALA A 122 9.55 -3.65 -9.87
N VAL A 123 9.62 -2.84 -10.91
CA VAL A 123 9.01 -1.50 -10.97
C VAL A 123 7.65 -1.64 -11.64
N ILE A 124 6.60 -1.10 -11.01
CA ILE A 124 5.23 -1.09 -11.56
C ILE A 124 4.82 0.37 -11.67
N ASP A 125 4.93 0.97 -12.85
CA ASP A 125 4.84 2.42 -13.04
C ASP A 125 3.73 2.87 -14.01
N HIS A 126 3.08 1.95 -14.69
CA HIS A 126 1.92 2.24 -15.54
C HIS A 126 0.91 1.08 -15.53
N PHE A 127 -0.29 1.33 -16.06
CA PHE A 127 -1.27 0.28 -16.31
C PHE A 127 -1.00 -0.35 -17.67
N GLY A 128 -0.78 -1.66 -17.67
CA GLY A 128 -0.62 -2.43 -18.89
C GLY A 128 -1.96 -2.83 -19.51
N ALA A 129 -1.98 -3.09 -20.80
CA ALA A 129 -3.14 -3.65 -21.48
C ALA A 129 -3.39 -5.11 -21.06
N ALA A 130 -4.60 -5.61 -21.35
CA ALA A 130 -4.96 -7.00 -21.11
C ALA A 130 -3.93 -7.94 -21.79
N PRO A 131 -3.35 -8.90 -21.05
CA PRO A 131 -2.28 -9.74 -21.57
C PRO A 131 -2.80 -10.74 -22.61
N ALA A 132 -2.03 -10.96 -23.68
CA ALA A 132 -2.40 -11.92 -24.70
C ALA A 132 -2.28 -13.38 -24.21
N PRO A 133 -3.18 -14.30 -24.61
CA PRO A 133 -3.01 -15.73 -24.37
C PRO A 133 -1.63 -16.24 -24.82
N GLY A 134 -1.02 -17.12 -24.02
CA GLY A 134 0.33 -17.65 -24.25
C GLY A 134 1.46 -16.72 -23.77
N SER A 135 1.18 -15.43 -23.51
CA SER A 135 2.21 -14.50 -23.01
C SER A 135 2.64 -14.84 -21.58
N ARG A 136 3.86 -14.46 -21.22
CA ARG A 136 4.37 -14.58 -19.85
C ARG A 136 3.69 -13.56 -18.96
N LEU A 137 3.30 -14.00 -17.77
CA LEU A 137 2.79 -13.16 -16.69
C LEU A 137 3.66 -13.35 -15.45
N ASP A 138 4.08 -12.26 -14.83
CA ASP A 138 4.80 -12.24 -13.58
C ASP A 138 3.88 -11.75 -12.45
N LYS A 139 4.07 -12.28 -11.25
CA LYS A 139 3.31 -11.91 -10.05
C LYS A 139 4.24 -11.75 -8.85
N TYR A 140 3.83 -10.92 -7.90
CA TYR A 140 4.40 -10.92 -6.56
C TYR A 140 3.29 -11.03 -5.50
N GLY A 141 3.39 -12.03 -4.63
CA GLY A 141 2.48 -12.24 -3.51
C GLY A 141 3.22 -12.34 -2.18
N SER A 142 2.51 -12.13 -1.07
CA SER A 142 3.13 -12.17 0.26
C SER A 142 3.54 -13.59 0.68
N THR A 143 2.91 -14.62 0.13
CA THR A 143 3.16 -16.04 0.41
C THR A 143 4.16 -16.65 -0.57
N THR A 144 3.82 -16.68 -1.87
CA THR A 144 4.67 -17.33 -2.87
C THR A 144 5.81 -16.45 -3.37
N ARG A 145 5.84 -15.16 -2.99
CA ARG A 145 6.81 -14.19 -3.49
C ARG A 145 6.71 -14.01 -5.00
N SER A 146 7.83 -14.06 -5.71
CA SER A 146 7.86 -13.96 -7.17
C SER A 146 7.50 -15.28 -7.80
N THR A 147 6.41 -15.32 -8.54
CA THR A 147 6.03 -16.44 -9.39
C THR A 147 5.74 -15.93 -10.79
N ASN A 148 5.77 -16.84 -11.75
CA ASN A 148 5.43 -16.54 -13.14
C ASN A 148 4.86 -17.77 -13.83
N GLY A 149 4.17 -17.52 -14.92
CA GLY A 149 3.55 -18.55 -15.75
C GLY A 149 3.09 -17.95 -17.07
N ARG A 150 2.11 -18.60 -17.68
CA ARG A 150 1.52 -18.14 -18.93
C ARG A 150 0.07 -17.78 -18.74
N VAL A 151 -0.39 -16.83 -19.53
CA VAL A 151 -1.81 -16.50 -19.67
C VAL A 151 -2.45 -17.58 -20.52
N ASP A 152 -3.51 -18.20 -20.01
CA ASP A 152 -4.28 -19.22 -20.75
C ASP A 152 -5.37 -18.56 -21.59
N SER A 153 -6.13 -17.65 -20.96
CA SER A 153 -7.17 -16.85 -21.60
C SER A 153 -7.48 -15.59 -20.83
N VAL A 154 -8.13 -14.63 -21.48
CA VAL A 154 -8.75 -13.46 -20.83
C VAL A 154 -10.21 -13.42 -21.27
N THR A 155 -11.13 -13.50 -20.33
CA THR A 155 -12.58 -13.50 -20.57
C THR A 155 -13.27 -12.64 -19.54
N ASP A 156 -14.11 -11.71 -19.97
CA ASP A 156 -14.90 -10.85 -19.09
C ASP A 156 -14.06 -10.17 -17.97
N ASN A 157 -12.88 -9.68 -18.33
CA ASN A 157 -11.91 -9.06 -17.43
C ASN A 157 -11.27 -10.02 -16.40
N VAL A 158 -11.42 -11.34 -16.57
CA VAL A 158 -10.71 -12.36 -15.79
C VAL A 158 -9.54 -12.89 -16.60
N ILE A 159 -8.35 -12.84 -16.03
CA ILE A 159 -7.14 -13.41 -16.60
C ILE A 159 -6.97 -14.81 -16.00
N HIS A 160 -7.14 -15.85 -16.81
CA HIS A 160 -6.87 -17.25 -16.46
C HIS A 160 -5.41 -17.55 -16.78
N THR A 161 -4.72 -18.25 -15.87
CA THR A 161 -3.27 -18.39 -15.98
C THR A 161 -2.74 -19.59 -15.20
N SER A 162 -1.55 -20.05 -15.59
CA SER A 162 -0.75 -21.03 -14.86
C SER A 162 0.22 -20.40 -13.83
N VAL A 163 0.10 -19.11 -13.52
CA VAL A 163 0.95 -18.43 -12.52
C VAL A 163 0.58 -18.91 -11.11
N PRO A 164 1.48 -19.60 -10.39
CA PRO A 164 1.16 -20.14 -9.07
C PRO A 164 0.81 -19.06 -8.06
N SER A 165 -0.30 -19.26 -7.33
CA SER A 165 -0.78 -18.41 -6.26
C SER A 165 -1.26 -19.26 -5.08
N LEU A 166 -1.08 -18.78 -3.86
CA LEU A 166 -1.52 -19.42 -2.62
C LEU A 166 -2.26 -18.41 -1.72
N ASN A 167 -2.93 -18.94 -0.69
CA ASN A 167 -3.56 -18.10 0.33
C ASN A 167 -2.56 -17.09 0.89
N GLY A 168 -2.94 -15.81 0.92
CA GLY A 168 -2.09 -14.68 1.28
C GLY A 168 -1.57 -13.88 0.09
N ASP A 169 -1.52 -14.46 -1.11
CA ASP A 169 -1.14 -13.74 -2.33
C ASP A 169 -2.26 -12.86 -2.89
N SER A 170 -3.51 -13.17 -2.52
CA SER A 170 -4.71 -12.39 -2.89
C SER A 170 -4.49 -10.89 -2.80
N GLY A 171 -4.81 -10.16 -3.86
CA GLY A 171 -4.53 -8.74 -4.00
C GLY A 171 -3.13 -8.42 -4.53
N GLY A 172 -2.25 -9.41 -4.69
CA GLY A 172 -0.91 -9.20 -5.25
C GLY A 172 -0.96 -8.72 -6.69
N PRO A 173 0.06 -7.94 -7.15
CA PRO A 173 0.14 -7.46 -8.52
C PRO A 173 0.48 -8.58 -9.49
N ALA A 174 -0.26 -8.65 -10.61
CA ALA A 174 0.17 -9.32 -11.83
C ALA A 174 0.66 -8.26 -12.83
N TYR A 175 1.81 -8.49 -13.46
CA TYR A 175 2.45 -7.47 -14.30
C TYR A 175 3.22 -8.09 -15.47
N GLN A 176 3.38 -7.29 -16.52
CA GLN A 176 4.25 -7.58 -17.66
C GLN A 176 5.25 -6.41 -17.84
N GLY A 177 6.55 -6.70 -17.73
CA GLY A 177 7.55 -5.63 -17.68
C GLY A 177 7.30 -4.71 -16.48
N THR A 178 6.99 -3.43 -16.73
CA THR A 178 6.63 -2.45 -15.69
C THR A 178 5.13 -2.13 -15.64
N GLY A 179 4.31 -2.80 -16.48
CA GLY A 179 2.87 -2.59 -16.60
C GLY A 179 2.08 -3.49 -15.64
N LEU A 180 1.28 -2.89 -14.75
CA LEU A 180 0.29 -3.60 -13.96
C LEU A 180 -0.84 -4.07 -14.86
N VAL A 181 -1.13 -5.36 -14.91
CA VAL A 181 -2.19 -5.94 -15.76
C VAL A 181 -3.32 -6.59 -14.97
N GLY A 182 -3.11 -6.91 -13.68
CA GLY A 182 -4.17 -7.55 -12.90
C GLY A 182 -3.91 -7.57 -11.40
N ILE A 183 -4.94 -7.99 -10.67
CA ILE A 183 -5.00 -8.20 -9.23
C ILE A 183 -5.18 -9.69 -8.99
N ASP A 184 -4.35 -10.32 -8.19
CA ASP A 184 -4.50 -11.71 -7.77
C ASP A 184 -5.82 -11.88 -6.99
N SER A 185 -6.78 -12.60 -7.58
CA SER A 185 -8.15 -12.64 -7.07
C SER A 185 -8.53 -13.97 -6.48
N GLN A 186 -8.11 -15.08 -7.09
CA GLN A 186 -8.61 -16.37 -6.69
C GLN A 186 -7.66 -17.53 -6.99
N ILE A 187 -7.57 -18.43 -6.03
CA ILE A 187 -7.07 -19.79 -6.22
C ILE A 187 -8.28 -20.73 -6.39
N ASN A 188 -8.17 -21.68 -7.27
CA ASN A 188 -9.15 -22.79 -7.30
C ASN A 188 -8.87 -23.71 -6.11
N PRO A 189 -9.77 -23.77 -5.09
CA PRO A 189 -9.51 -24.56 -3.89
C PRO A 189 -9.53 -26.08 -4.17
N THR A 190 -10.08 -26.50 -5.31
CA THR A 190 -10.21 -27.91 -5.69
C THR A 190 -9.04 -28.42 -6.54
N THR A 191 -8.25 -27.52 -7.12
CA THR A 191 -7.08 -27.84 -7.93
C THR A 191 -5.90 -26.95 -7.52
N PRO A 192 -5.06 -27.39 -6.55
CA PRO A 192 -3.92 -26.60 -6.09
C PRO A 192 -2.93 -26.20 -7.19
N ASP A 193 -2.96 -26.91 -8.32
CA ASP A 193 -2.10 -26.70 -9.49
C ASP A 193 -2.70 -25.71 -10.50
N GLY A 194 -3.81 -25.05 -10.18
CA GLY A 194 -4.49 -24.08 -11.04
C GLY A 194 -5.79 -24.61 -11.66
N PRO A 195 -6.44 -23.86 -12.58
CA PRO A 195 -6.06 -22.52 -13.03
C PRO A 195 -6.16 -21.47 -11.93
N PHE A 196 -5.31 -20.45 -12.03
CA PHE A 196 -5.32 -19.28 -11.14
C PHE A 196 -5.97 -18.10 -11.87
N TRP A 197 -6.65 -17.23 -11.13
CA TRP A 197 -7.44 -16.15 -11.72
C TRP A 197 -7.04 -14.80 -11.15
N PHE A 198 -6.95 -13.82 -12.06
CA PHE A 198 -6.66 -12.44 -11.72
C PHE A 198 -7.75 -11.54 -12.30
N SER A 199 -8.19 -10.56 -11.53
CA SER A 199 -9.03 -9.48 -12.07
C SER A 199 -8.18 -8.56 -12.94
N GLY A 200 -8.54 -8.37 -14.19
CA GLY A 200 -7.83 -7.48 -15.10
C GLY A 200 -7.92 -6.03 -14.64
N ILE A 201 -6.80 -5.33 -14.68
CA ILE A 201 -6.71 -3.97 -14.14
C ILE A 201 -7.59 -2.97 -14.93
N GLU A 202 -7.75 -3.15 -16.24
CA GLU A 202 -8.59 -2.27 -17.07
C GLU A 202 -10.05 -2.26 -16.58
N GLY A 203 -10.63 -3.44 -16.35
CA GLY A 203 -12.00 -3.53 -15.83
C GLY A 203 -12.14 -3.05 -14.41
N VAL A 204 -11.14 -3.30 -13.54
CA VAL A 204 -11.10 -2.76 -12.19
C VAL A 204 -11.14 -1.24 -12.21
N LEU A 205 -10.29 -0.61 -13.01
CA LEU A 205 -10.26 0.85 -13.15
C LEU A 205 -11.53 1.41 -13.78
N ALA A 206 -12.10 0.71 -14.77
CA ALA A 206 -13.38 1.10 -15.36
C ALA A 206 -14.50 1.09 -14.33
N GLU A 207 -14.57 0.07 -13.46
CA GLU A 207 -15.56 0.01 -12.39
C GLU A 207 -15.35 1.09 -11.33
N ILE A 208 -14.12 1.32 -10.87
CA ILE A 208 -13.80 2.41 -9.94
C ILE A 208 -14.22 3.76 -10.55
N ASN A 209 -13.89 3.99 -11.83
CA ASN A 209 -14.18 5.24 -12.53
C ASN A 209 -15.66 5.40 -12.96
N SER A 210 -16.45 4.34 -12.88
CA SER A 210 -17.91 4.45 -13.05
C SER A 210 -18.62 5.03 -11.83
N ARG A 211 -17.92 5.25 -10.72
CA ARG A 211 -18.47 5.71 -9.43
C ARG A 211 -17.81 7.03 -8.98
N PRO A 212 -18.18 8.18 -9.59
CA PRO A 212 -17.62 9.48 -9.19
C PRO A 212 -17.83 9.76 -7.69
N GLY A 213 -16.78 10.27 -7.04
CA GLY A 213 -16.83 10.67 -5.63
C GLY A 213 -16.47 9.58 -4.61
N ILE A 214 -16.28 8.32 -5.02
CA ILE A 214 -15.68 7.31 -4.11
C ILE A 214 -14.18 7.57 -3.94
N VAL A 215 -13.63 7.15 -2.81
CA VAL A 215 -12.18 7.08 -2.62
C VAL A 215 -11.60 6.09 -3.63
N GLY A 216 -10.57 6.51 -4.35
CA GLY A 216 -9.96 5.73 -5.43
C GLY A 216 -10.43 6.13 -6.84
N TYR A 217 -11.50 6.94 -6.98
CA TYR A 217 -11.90 7.46 -8.30
C TYR A 217 -10.73 8.18 -8.99
N GLY A 218 -10.46 7.85 -10.25
CA GLY A 218 -9.33 8.41 -10.99
C GLY A 218 -7.97 7.97 -10.45
N PHE A 219 -7.85 6.75 -9.93
CA PHE A 219 -6.61 6.20 -9.38
C PHE A 219 -5.45 6.27 -10.37
N ARG A 220 -4.31 6.73 -9.89
CA ARG A 220 -3.02 6.82 -10.60
C ARG A 220 -1.92 6.23 -9.74
N LEU A 221 -1.00 5.49 -10.34
CA LEU A 221 0.18 4.92 -9.67
C LEU A 221 1.10 6.04 -9.16
N GLY A 222 1.67 5.86 -7.96
CA GLY A 222 2.56 6.78 -7.28
C GLY A 222 4.04 6.51 -7.52
#